data_db62ae4de9f9e02112df08588592da33
#
_entry.id   db62ae4de9f9e02112df08588592da33
#
_cell.length_a   1.000
_cell.length_b   1.000
_cell.length_c   1.000
_cell.angle_alpha   90.00
_cell.angle_beta   90.00
_cell.angle_gamma   90.00
#
_symmetry.space_group_name_H-M   'P 1'
#
loop_
_entity.id
_entity.type
_entity.pdbx_description
1 polymer ?
#
loop_
_entity_poly.entity_id
_entity_poly.type
_entity_poly.pdbx_seq_one_letter_code
_entity_poly.pdbx_strand_id
1 'polypeptide(L)'
;MTIPTYSTLHIEYDQGVATVSINNPPVNVLDVALMSDIRAFLTQVRDDPQTRVIVFQSADPEFFIAHVDMTLIDEPNAFDQFAKDLPNGLNPFQALGEMIQAQPQVTIVKLEGLARGGGAEFVAAVDMAFAAIGRAGLAQCEALMGIIPGGGGTQYLSQRMTWGRALEVILGAELIDALLAERYGWVNRALPANELDAFVHRIATNIAALPEGVTAAAKKVISPADLSEGFLREHKAWAGLFARPAAEKLIRGGLQAGAQTKVGEQDLEQLLRDLSAS
;
A
#
# COMPACT_ATOMS: atom_id res chain seq x y z
N MET A 1 23.34 5.75 -18.08
CA MET A 1 22.31 4.74 -17.75
C MET A 1 21.04 5.16 -18.45
N THR A 2 20.41 4.25 -19.20
CA THR A 2 19.07 4.49 -19.75
C THR A 2 18.10 4.53 -18.59
N ILE A 3 17.39 5.65 -18.40
CA ILE A 3 16.31 5.75 -17.41
C ILE A 3 15.22 4.78 -17.88
N PRO A 4 14.82 3.79 -17.10
CA PRO A 4 13.70 2.92 -17.47
C PRO A 4 12.45 3.75 -17.66
N THR A 5 11.68 3.43 -18.68
CA THR A 5 10.37 4.04 -18.89
C THR A 5 9.35 3.18 -18.15
N TYR A 6 8.73 3.73 -17.13
CA TYR A 6 7.64 3.09 -16.39
C TYR A 6 6.30 3.44 -17.08
N SER A 7 5.38 2.50 -17.10
CA SER A 7 4.04 2.69 -17.69
C SER A 7 3.05 3.30 -16.70
N THR A 8 3.25 3.04 -15.42
CA THR A 8 2.33 3.41 -14.32
C THR A 8 2.94 4.34 -13.29
N LEU A 9 4.21 4.75 -13.47
CA LEU A 9 4.92 5.65 -12.57
C LEU A 9 5.51 6.83 -13.31
N HIS A 10 5.38 8.00 -12.72
CA HIS A 10 6.15 9.19 -13.09
C HIS A 10 7.10 9.54 -11.94
N ILE A 11 8.39 9.73 -12.24
CA ILE A 11 9.42 9.91 -11.22
C ILE A 11 10.17 11.21 -11.43
N GLU A 12 10.23 12.02 -10.40
CA GLU A 12 10.99 13.27 -10.34
C GLU A 12 12.06 13.18 -9.26
N TYR A 13 13.24 13.71 -9.55
CA TYR A 13 14.36 13.73 -8.59
C TYR A 13 14.72 15.17 -8.26
N ASP A 14 14.71 15.50 -6.98
CA ASP A 14 15.14 16.80 -6.49
C ASP A 14 15.81 16.66 -5.10
N GLN A 15 16.96 17.28 -4.91
CA GLN A 15 17.68 17.38 -3.63
C GLN A 15 17.81 16.06 -2.85
N GLY A 16 18.05 14.94 -3.54
CA GLY A 16 18.19 13.62 -2.92
C GLY A 16 16.86 12.95 -2.60
N VAL A 17 15.74 13.49 -3.08
CA VAL A 17 14.40 12.93 -2.97
C VAL A 17 13.95 12.43 -4.33
N ALA A 18 13.49 11.19 -4.41
CA ALA A 18 12.73 10.66 -5.54
C ALA A 18 11.24 10.75 -5.24
N THR A 19 10.51 11.58 -5.98
CA THR A 19 9.03 11.65 -5.90
C THR A 19 8.45 10.75 -6.97
N VAL A 20 7.72 9.73 -6.53
CA VAL A 20 7.11 8.67 -7.36
C VAL A 20 5.60 8.89 -7.39
N SER A 21 5.10 9.39 -8.50
CA SER A 21 3.66 9.59 -8.73
C SER A 21 3.07 8.38 -9.45
N ILE A 22 2.17 7.67 -8.78
CA ILE A 22 1.42 6.54 -9.32
C ILE A 22 0.35 7.08 -10.29
N ASN A 23 0.30 6.51 -11.50
CA ASN A 23 -0.67 6.86 -12.54
C ASN A 23 -1.10 5.60 -13.31
N ASN A 24 -2.01 4.84 -12.73
CA ASN A 24 -2.59 3.62 -13.31
C ASN A 24 -4.13 3.72 -13.35
N PRO A 25 -4.68 4.54 -14.28
CA PRO A 25 -6.12 4.81 -14.33
C PRO A 25 -6.93 3.51 -14.59
N PRO A 26 -8.23 3.46 -14.15
CA PRO A 26 -9.00 4.63 -13.68
C PRO A 26 -8.85 4.95 -12.19
N VAL A 27 -8.40 4.03 -11.32
CA VAL A 27 -8.39 4.17 -9.85
C VAL A 27 -7.11 3.62 -9.20
N ASN A 28 -6.04 3.49 -9.98
CA ASN A 28 -4.75 2.98 -9.52
C ASN A 28 -4.84 1.60 -8.84
N VAL A 29 -5.57 0.63 -9.43
CA VAL A 29 -5.54 -0.74 -8.89
C VAL A 29 -4.11 -1.29 -8.91
N LEU A 30 -3.75 -2.04 -7.87
CA LEU A 30 -2.47 -2.75 -7.81
C LEU A 30 -2.56 -4.01 -8.68
N ASP A 31 -2.33 -3.82 -9.96
CA ASP A 31 -2.27 -4.86 -10.98
C ASP A 31 -0.82 -5.31 -11.22
N VAL A 32 -0.64 -6.20 -12.19
CA VAL A 32 0.68 -6.72 -12.58
C VAL A 32 1.60 -5.61 -13.11
N ALA A 33 1.06 -4.63 -13.84
CA ALA A 33 1.85 -3.55 -14.43
C ALA A 33 2.38 -2.61 -13.34
N LEU A 34 1.50 -2.15 -12.44
CA LEU A 34 1.88 -1.28 -11.34
C LEU A 34 2.87 -1.97 -10.39
N MET A 35 2.63 -3.25 -10.06
CA MET A 35 3.55 -4.02 -9.23
C MET A 35 4.92 -4.18 -9.91
N SER A 36 4.97 -4.46 -11.22
CA SER A 36 6.22 -4.59 -11.98
C SER A 36 7.02 -3.30 -11.96
N ASP A 37 6.36 -2.17 -12.21
CA ASP A 37 7.00 -0.86 -12.26
C ASP A 37 7.54 -0.45 -10.88
N ILE A 38 6.76 -0.64 -9.80
CA ILE A 38 7.22 -0.36 -8.43
C ILE A 38 8.42 -1.23 -8.06
N ARG A 39 8.37 -2.54 -8.33
CA ARG A 39 9.49 -3.46 -8.05
C ARG A 39 10.75 -3.09 -8.84
N ALA A 40 10.60 -2.76 -10.11
CA ALA A 40 11.72 -2.33 -10.97
C ALA A 40 12.33 -1.03 -10.45
N PHE A 41 11.52 -0.04 -10.07
CA PHE A 41 11.97 1.22 -9.48
C PHE A 41 12.72 0.97 -8.16
N LEU A 42 12.13 0.23 -7.21
CA LEU A 42 12.74 -0.08 -5.93
C LEU A 42 14.09 -0.83 -6.08
N THR A 43 14.17 -1.73 -7.06
CA THR A 43 15.41 -2.46 -7.36
C THR A 43 16.48 -1.52 -7.90
N GLN A 44 16.12 -0.62 -8.81
CA GLN A 44 17.05 0.33 -9.42
C GLN A 44 17.55 1.38 -8.42
N VAL A 45 16.64 1.96 -7.63
CA VAL A 45 16.98 3.06 -6.72
C VAL A 45 17.76 2.60 -5.49
N ARG A 46 17.69 1.31 -5.16
CA ARG A 46 18.33 0.73 -3.98
C ARG A 46 19.80 1.08 -3.85
N ASP A 47 20.53 0.99 -4.94
CA ASP A 47 21.97 1.21 -5.00
C ASP A 47 22.35 2.62 -5.49
N ASP A 48 21.38 3.52 -5.62
CA ASP A 48 21.62 4.91 -6.01
C ASP A 48 22.04 5.75 -4.78
N PRO A 49 23.32 6.17 -4.68
CA PRO A 49 23.80 6.95 -3.54
C PRO A 49 23.25 8.38 -3.52
N GLN A 50 22.66 8.85 -4.61
CA GLN A 50 22.13 10.20 -4.71
C GLN A 50 20.70 10.29 -4.17
N THR A 51 19.93 9.21 -4.25
CA THR A 51 18.59 9.14 -3.68
C THR A 51 18.63 8.68 -2.23
N ARG A 52 18.13 9.52 -1.33
CA ARG A 52 18.12 9.31 0.12
C ARG A 52 16.73 9.08 0.67
N VAL A 53 15.72 9.61 -0.01
CA VAL A 53 14.31 9.51 0.36
C VAL A 53 13.49 9.20 -0.89
N ILE A 54 12.47 8.35 -0.72
CA ILE A 54 11.47 8.04 -1.75
C ILE A 54 10.12 8.53 -1.21
N VAL A 55 9.45 9.40 -1.95
CA VAL A 55 8.08 9.85 -1.64
C VAL A 55 7.14 9.26 -2.66
N PHE A 56 6.25 8.37 -2.24
CA PHE A 56 5.16 7.87 -3.06
C PHE A 56 3.94 8.76 -2.92
N GLN A 57 3.36 9.14 -4.04
CA GLN A 57 2.11 9.89 -4.14
C GLN A 57 1.29 9.39 -5.33
N SER A 58 0.10 9.92 -5.53
CA SER A 58 -0.74 9.62 -6.69
C SER A 58 -0.84 10.82 -7.63
N ALA A 59 -0.93 10.57 -8.92
CA ALA A 59 -1.36 11.56 -9.91
C ALA A 59 -2.89 11.76 -9.89
N ASP A 60 -3.66 10.79 -9.37
CA ASP A 60 -5.10 10.91 -9.16
C ASP A 60 -5.36 11.45 -7.73
N PRO A 61 -6.09 12.58 -7.57
CA PRO A 61 -6.32 13.17 -6.26
C PRO A 61 -7.35 12.39 -5.40
N GLU A 62 -8.13 11.50 -6.01
CA GLU A 62 -9.18 10.74 -5.33
C GLU A 62 -8.69 9.36 -4.87
N PHE A 63 -7.74 8.76 -5.60
CA PHE A 63 -7.26 7.40 -5.34
C PHE A 63 -5.73 7.35 -5.28
N PHE A 64 -5.19 6.86 -4.18
CA PHE A 64 -3.77 6.52 -4.08
C PHE A 64 -3.50 5.17 -4.77
N ILE A 65 -3.98 4.09 -4.18
CA ILE A 65 -4.11 2.74 -4.76
C ILE A 65 -5.45 2.22 -4.24
N ALA A 66 -6.45 2.12 -5.12
CA ALA A 66 -7.80 1.75 -4.72
C ALA A 66 -7.83 0.41 -3.97
N HIS A 67 -7.25 -0.63 -4.54
CA HIS A 67 -6.99 -1.96 -3.97
C HIS A 67 -6.21 -2.82 -4.98
N VAL A 68 -6.02 -4.12 -4.67
CA VAL A 68 -5.52 -5.11 -5.66
C VAL A 68 -6.55 -5.30 -6.77
N ASP A 69 -6.09 -5.44 -7.99
CA ASP A 69 -6.97 -5.70 -9.13
C ASP A 69 -7.81 -6.97 -8.92
N MET A 70 -9.12 -6.80 -8.79
CA MET A 70 -10.07 -7.89 -8.55
C MET A 70 -10.26 -8.78 -9.78
N THR A 71 -9.93 -8.31 -11.00
CA THR A 71 -10.00 -9.11 -12.22
C THR A 71 -8.98 -10.24 -12.26
N LEU A 72 -7.93 -10.16 -11.41
CA LEU A 72 -6.94 -11.23 -11.22
C LEU A 72 -7.53 -12.55 -10.73
N ILE A 73 -8.78 -12.57 -10.27
CA ILE A 73 -9.50 -13.81 -9.97
C ILE A 73 -9.64 -14.72 -11.21
N ASP A 74 -9.63 -14.15 -12.42
CA ASP A 74 -9.66 -14.86 -13.69
C ASP A 74 -8.26 -15.20 -14.22
N GLU A 75 -7.21 -14.68 -13.60
CA GLU A 75 -5.82 -14.82 -14.03
C GLU A 75 -4.92 -15.39 -12.90
N PRO A 76 -5.15 -16.64 -12.46
CA PRO A 76 -4.48 -17.19 -11.28
C PRO A 76 -2.95 -17.21 -11.37
N ASN A 77 -2.39 -17.17 -12.59
CA ASN A 77 -0.96 -17.20 -12.86
C ASN A 77 -0.36 -15.81 -13.19
N ALA A 78 -1.13 -14.72 -13.05
CA ALA A 78 -0.71 -13.37 -13.44
C ALA A 78 0.61 -12.93 -12.74
N PHE A 79 0.84 -13.39 -11.51
CA PHE A 79 2.02 -13.07 -10.72
C PHE A 79 3.16 -14.10 -10.78
N ASP A 80 3.04 -15.16 -11.57
CA ASP A 80 4.09 -16.22 -11.66
C ASP A 80 5.44 -15.66 -12.14
N GLN A 81 5.43 -14.57 -12.89
CA GLN A 81 6.64 -13.87 -13.31
C GLN A 81 7.50 -13.40 -12.13
N PHE A 82 6.93 -13.15 -10.97
CA PHE A 82 7.65 -12.74 -9.76
C PHE A 82 8.12 -13.91 -8.92
N ALA A 83 7.61 -15.13 -9.16
CA ALA A 83 7.84 -16.29 -8.29
C ALA A 83 9.31 -16.63 -8.05
N LYS A 84 10.18 -16.37 -9.05
CA LYS A 84 11.63 -16.68 -8.96
C LYS A 84 12.38 -15.79 -7.97
N ASP A 85 11.86 -14.58 -7.74
CA ASP A 85 12.53 -13.54 -6.94
C ASP A 85 11.85 -13.34 -5.57
N LEU A 86 10.87 -14.21 -5.24
CA LEU A 86 10.18 -14.13 -3.96
C LEU A 86 11.03 -14.74 -2.83
N PRO A 87 11.11 -14.08 -1.68
CA PRO A 87 11.60 -14.71 -0.47
C PRO A 87 10.77 -15.96 -0.13
N ASN A 88 11.41 -16.98 0.44
CA ASN A 88 10.78 -18.27 0.73
C ASN A 88 9.43 -18.11 1.47
N GLY A 89 8.37 -18.57 0.83
CA GLY A 89 7.03 -18.65 1.41
C GLY A 89 6.20 -17.38 1.39
N LEU A 90 6.74 -16.26 0.87
CA LEU A 90 5.97 -15.02 0.69
C LEU A 90 5.21 -15.03 -0.63
N ASN A 91 4.05 -14.42 -0.64
CA ASN A 91 3.36 -14.10 -1.88
C ASN A 91 3.87 -12.77 -2.50
N PRO A 92 3.54 -12.44 -3.75
CA PRO A 92 4.04 -11.24 -4.43
C PRO A 92 3.73 -9.93 -3.70
N PHE A 93 2.59 -9.82 -3.03
CA PHE A 93 2.18 -8.61 -2.30
C PHE A 93 2.97 -8.44 -1.00
N GLN A 94 3.13 -9.51 -0.22
CA GLN A 94 3.99 -9.52 0.97
C GLN A 94 5.44 -9.19 0.61
N ALA A 95 5.95 -9.79 -0.47
CA ALA A 95 7.30 -9.53 -0.95
C ALA A 95 7.49 -8.08 -1.40
N LEU A 96 6.47 -7.43 -1.98
CA LEU A 96 6.52 -6.01 -2.29
C LEU A 96 6.66 -5.16 -1.01
N GLY A 97 5.88 -5.45 0.02
CA GLY A 97 5.98 -4.78 1.31
C GLY A 97 7.36 -4.92 1.95
N GLU A 98 7.93 -6.14 1.93
CA GLU A 98 9.28 -6.40 2.39
C GLU A 98 10.35 -5.65 1.57
N MET A 99 10.18 -5.55 0.24
CA MET A 99 11.08 -4.75 -0.59
C MET A 99 11.04 -3.27 -0.20
N ILE A 100 9.87 -2.72 0.14
CA ILE A 100 9.71 -1.34 0.60
C ILE A 100 10.41 -1.15 1.95
N GLN A 101 10.19 -2.02 2.93
CA GLN A 101 10.81 -1.91 4.26
C GLN A 101 12.33 -2.07 4.21
N ALA A 102 12.82 -2.94 3.32
CA ALA A 102 14.24 -3.23 3.17
C ALA A 102 15.01 -2.16 2.36
N GLN A 103 14.36 -1.09 1.87
CA GLN A 103 15.07 -0.01 1.18
C GLN A 103 16.05 0.69 2.13
N PRO A 104 17.28 1.00 1.67
CA PRO A 104 18.19 1.85 2.44
C PRO A 104 17.69 3.30 2.52
N GLN A 105 16.95 3.76 1.53
CA GLN A 105 16.27 5.05 1.52
C GLN A 105 15.11 5.07 2.52
N VAL A 106 14.78 6.25 3.04
CA VAL A 106 13.53 6.42 3.79
C VAL A 106 12.36 6.47 2.82
N THR A 107 11.35 5.65 3.05
CA THR A 107 10.14 5.59 2.25
C THR A 107 9.00 6.35 2.91
N ILE A 108 8.36 7.25 2.17
CA ILE A 108 7.27 8.10 2.65
C ILE A 108 6.07 7.96 1.71
N VAL A 109 4.86 7.86 2.27
CA VAL A 109 3.62 8.05 1.50
C VAL A 109 3.03 9.42 1.81
N LYS A 110 2.78 10.20 0.75
CA LYS A 110 1.92 11.38 0.77
C LYS A 110 0.52 10.95 0.30
N LEU A 111 -0.40 10.78 1.23
CA LEU A 111 -1.73 10.23 0.98
C LEU A 111 -2.77 11.36 0.87
N GLU A 112 -3.28 11.58 -0.34
CA GLU A 112 -4.33 12.60 -0.59
C GLU A 112 -5.69 11.97 -0.89
N GLY A 113 -5.73 10.75 -1.41
CA GLY A 113 -6.94 10.03 -1.78
C GLY A 113 -7.13 8.74 -0.99
N LEU A 114 -7.97 7.85 -1.53
CA LEU A 114 -8.35 6.59 -0.91
C LEU A 114 -7.29 5.50 -1.17
N ALA A 115 -7.02 4.70 -0.15
CA ALA A 115 -6.20 3.50 -0.23
C ALA A 115 -6.89 2.35 0.52
N ARG A 116 -7.19 1.27 -0.17
CA ARG A 116 -7.88 0.11 0.39
C ARG A 116 -7.12 -1.17 0.14
N GLY A 117 -7.37 -2.21 0.93
CA GLY A 117 -6.76 -3.52 0.74
C GLY A 117 -5.26 -3.42 0.50
N GLY A 118 -4.76 -3.97 -0.61
CA GLY A 118 -3.34 -3.91 -0.98
C GLY A 118 -2.75 -2.50 -1.05
N GLY A 119 -3.56 -1.48 -1.37
CA GLY A 119 -3.13 -0.07 -1.30
C GLY A 119 -2.93 0.40 0.13
N ALA A 120 -3.80 0.01 1.04
CA ALA A 120 -3.67 0.31 2.46
C ALA A 120 -2.55 -0.49 3.13
N GLU A 121 -2.29 -1.73 2.65
CA GLU A 121 -1.13 -2.53 3.02
C GLU A 121 0.18 -1.87 2.57
N PHE A 122 0.22 -1.31 1.36
CA PHE A 122 1.34 -0.51 0.86
C PHE A 122 1.63 0.69 1.79
N VAL A 123 0.59 1.45 2.18
CA VAL A 123 0.73 2.56 3.14
C VAL A 123 1.24 2.08 4.51
N ALA A 124 0.87 0.87 4.93
CA ALA A 124 1.36 0.30 6.18
C ALA A 124 2.82 -0.22 6.10
N ALA A 125 3.31 -0.54 4.90
CA ALA A 125 4.66 -1.07 4.70
C ALA A 125 5.76 0.01 4.64
N VAL A 126 5.44 1.28 4.28
CA VAL A 126 6.43 2.35 4.23
C VAL A 126 6.90 2.79 5.62
N ASP A 127 8.06 3.48 5.69
CA ASP A 127 8.59 3.99 6.96
C ASP A 127 7.68 5.05 7.58
N MET A 128 7.12 5.96 6.77
CA MET A 128 6.27 7.06 7.22
C MET A 128 5.11 7.29 6.24
N ALA A 129 3.96 7.70 6.78
CA ALA A 129 2.82 8.11 5.98
C ALA A 129 2.20 9.40 6.56
N PHE A 130 1.82 10.32 5.67
CA PHE A 130 1.17 11.59 6.00
C PHE A 130 -0.09 11.72 5.16
N ALA A 131 -1.21 12.05 5.77
CA ALA A 131 -2.53 11.98 5.15
C ALA A 131 -3.26 13.33 5.14
N ALA A 132 -3.96 13.63 4.04
CA ALA A 132 -4.77 14.84 3.88
C ALA A 132 -6.10 14.72 4.62
N ILE A 133 -6.36 15.62 5.57
CA ILE A 133 -7.65 15.73 6.26
C ILE A 133 -8.75 16.05 5.23
N GLY A 134 -9.87 15.32 5.31
CA GLY A 134 -11.03 15.50 4.46
C GLY A 134 -10.91 14.96 3.03
N ARG A 135 -9.77 14.29 2.70
CA ARG A 135 -9.55 13.65 1.40
C ARG A 135 -9.09 12.20 1.56
N ALA A 136 -8.04 11.98 2.35
CA ALA A 136 -7.45 10.66 2.53
C ALA A 136 -8.35 9.74 3.36
N GLY A 137 -8.44 8.49 2.92
CA GLY A 137 -9.10 7.40 3.63
C GLY A 137 -8.36 6.09 3.47
N LEU A 138 -8.42 5.24 4.50
CA LEU A 138 -7.77 3.94 4.56
C LEU A 138 -8.77 2.87 4.99
N ALA A 139 -8.79 1.72 4.31
CA ALA A 139 -9.60 0.57 4.70
C ALA A 139 -8.92 -0.77 4.42
N GLN A 140 -9.22 -1.77 5.24
CA GLN A 140 -9.01 -3.18 4.90
C GLN A 140 -10.38 -3.78 4.56
N CYS A 141 -10.73 -3.75 3.28
CA CYS A 141 -12.06 -4.15 2.80
C CYS A 141 -12.22 -5.66 2.54
N GLU A 142 -11.15 -6.43 2.72
CA GLU A 142 -11.07 -7.85 2.38
C GLU A 142 -12.11 -8.71 3.09
N ALA A 143 -12.46 -8.38 4.34
CA ALA A 143 -13.47 -9.14 5.09
C ALA A 143 -14.85 -9.12 4.41
N LEU A 144 -15.18 -8.03 3.70
CA LEU A 144 -16.43 -7.91 2.93
C LEU A 144 -16.44 -8.81 1.69
N MET A 145 -15.28 -9.26 1.25
CA MET A 145 -15.10 -10.22 0.15
C MET A 145 -14.89 -11.65 0.64
N GLY A 146 -15.09 -11.92 1.94
CA GLY A 146 -14.94 -13.26 2.54
C GLY A 146 -13.50 -13.73 2.71
N ILE A 147 -12.52 -12.81 2.64
CA ILE A 147 -11.08 -13.07 2.85
C ILE A 147 -10.53 -12.15 3.96
N ILE A 148 -9.26 -12.29 4.26
CA ILE A 148 -8.51 -11.35 5.12
C ILE A 148 -7.44 -10.65 4.29
N PRO A 149 -6.80 -9.56 4.77
CA PRO A 149 -5.62 -9.00 4.14
C PRO A 149 -4.57 -10.07 3.84
N GLY A 150 -3.96 -10.00 2.67
CA GLY A 150 -3.02 -11.02 2.19
C GLY A 150 -1.66 -10.47 1.75
N GLY A 151 -1.47 -9.16 1.77
CA GLY A 151 -0.22 -8.47 1.41
C GLY A 151 0.57 -7.97 2.61
N GLY A 152 0.30 -8.49 3.81
CA GLY A 152 0.98 -8.12 5.04
C GLY A 152 0.14 -7.27 5.99
N GLY A 153 -1.07 -6.89 5.62
CA GLY A 153 -1.91 -5.98 6.39
C GLY A 153 -2.15 -6.41 7.83
N THR A 154 -2.37 -7.71 8.08
CA THR A 154 -2.56 -8.21 9.45
C THR A 154 -1.29 -8.05 10.29
N GLN A 155 -0.13 -8.11 9.69
CA GLN A 155 1.16 -8.03 10.36
C GLN A 155 1.59 -6.57 10.55
N TYR A 156 1.54 -5.76 9.50
CA TYR A 156 1.92 -4.34 9.58
C TYR A 156 1.02 -3.57 10.56
N LEU A 157 -0.29 -3.78 10.52
CA LEU A 157 -1.22 -3.08 11.42
C LEU A 157 -1.00 -3.48 12.88
N SER A 158 -0.68 -4.74 13.16
CA SER A 158 -0.39 -5.20 14.53
C SER A 158 0.89 -4.57 15.10
N GLN A 159 1.81 -4.06 14.25
CA GLN A 159 2.99 -3.31 14.68
C GLN A 159 2.69 -1.82 14.90
N ARG A 160 1.69 -1.28 14.20
CA ARG A 160 1.37 0.15 14.23
C ARG A 160 0.29 0.52 15.25
N MET A 161 -0.59 -0.42 15.59
CA MET A 161 -1.71 -0.17 16.49
C MET A 161 -1.94 -1.33 17.46
N THR A 162 -2.79 -1.13 18.46
CA THR A 162 -3.14 -2.19 19.42
C THR A 162 -3.94 -3.30 18.75
N TRP A 163 -3.86 -4.51 19.28
CA TRP A 163 -4.58 -5.68 18.77
C TRP A 163 -6.08 -5.43 18.52
N GLY A 164 -6.77 -4.77 19.47
CA GLY A 164 -8.20 -4.46 19.33
C GLY A 164 -8.49 -3.52 18.16
N ARG A 165 -7.64 -2.51 17.93
CA ARG A 165 -7.77 -1.59 16.78
C ARG A 165 -7.48 -2.29 15.45
N ALA A 166 -6.48 -3.17 15.42
CA ALA A 166 -6.20 -3.97 14.22
C ALA A 166 -7.39 -4.87 13.86
N LEU A 167 -8.03 -5.52 14.84
CA LEU A 167 -9.25 -6.30 14.63
C LEU A 167 -10.43 -5.42 14.17
N GLU A 168 -10.60 -4.25 14.76
CA GLU A 168 -11.64 -3.29 14.36
C GLU A 168 -11.48 -2.88 12.89
N VAL A 169 -10.27 -2.52 12.48
CA VAL A 169 -9.96 -2.15 11.09
C VAL A 169 -10.23 -3.32 10.14
N ILE A 170 -9.70 -4.50 10.43
CA ILE A 170 -9.75 -5.65 9.52
C ILE A 170 -11.16 -6.27 9.46
N LEU A 171 -11.84 -6.42 10.60
CA LEU A 171 -13.14 -7.08 10.67
C LEU A 171 -14.31 -6.10 10.52
N GLY A 172 -14.15 -4.86 10.99
CA GLY A 172 -15.10 -3.79 10.75
C GLY A 172 -15.16 -3.40 9.28
N ALA A 173 -14.03 -3.44 8.60
CA ALA A 173 -13.89 -3.15 7.17
C ALA A 173 -14.57 -1.83 6.75
N GLU A 174 -14.38 -0.80 7.59
CA GLU A 174 -14.89 0.55 7.33
C GLU A 174 -13.79 1.44 6.78
N LEU A 175 -14.17 2.43 5.98
CA LEU A 175 -13.26 3.48 5.55
C LEU A 175 -12.94 4.39 6.74
N ILE A 176 -11.67 4.46 7.09
CA ILE A 176 -11.14 5.27 8.19
C ILE A 176 -10.57 6.56 7.61
N ASP A 177 -11.01 7.71 8.13
CA ASP A 177 -10.49 9.02 7.72
C ASP A 177 -9.06 9.25 8.23
N ALA A 178 -8.42 10.30 7.72
CA ALA A 178 -7.05 10.66 8.06
C ALA A 178 -6.84 10.90 9.57
N LEU A 179 -7.81 11.53 10.26
CA LEU A 179 -7.71 11.83 11.69
C LEU A 179 -7.78 10.57 12.55
N LEU A 180 -8.67 9.64 12.20
CA LEU A 180 -8.76 8.37 12.89
C LEU A 180 -7.54 7.49 12.59
N ALA A 181 -7.04 7.51 11.35
CA ALA A 181 -5.82 6.81 10.95
C ALA A 181 -4.59 7.29 11.74
N GLU A 182 -4.43 8.61 11.96
CA GLU A 182 -3.39 9.16 12.83
C GLU A 182 -3.58 8.69 14.29
N ARG A 183 -4.80 8.79 14.83
CA ARG A 183 -5.11 8.38 16.20
C ARG A 183 -4.82 6.89 16.44
N TYR A 184 -5.02 6.05 15.41
CA TYR A 184 -4.74 4.61 15.50
C TYR A 184 -3.26 4.29 15.29
N GLY A 185 -2.49 5.20 14.69
CA GLY A 185 -1.09 5.01 14.36
C GLY A 185 -0.86 4.40 12.97
N TRP A 186 -1.90 4.35 12.13
CA TRP A 186 -1.75 3.89 10.74
C TRP A 186 -0.92 4.87 9.93
N VAL A 187 -1.15 6.17 10.12
CA VAL A 187 -0.32 7.24 9.56
C VAL A 187 0.36 8.05 10.66
N ASN A 188 1.47 8.68 10.33
CA ASN A 188 2.24 9.49 11.28
C ASN A 188 1.50 10.78 11.67
N ARG A 189 0.89 11.45 10.67
CA ARG A 189 0.12 12.69 10.88
C ARG A 189 -0.98 12.84 9.83
N ALA A 190 -2.11 13.39 10.28
CA ALA A 190 -3.14 13.98 9.45
C ALA A 190 -2.91 15.49 9.38
N LEU A 191 -2.93 16.05 8.18
CA LEU A 191 -2.63 17.47 7.93
C LEU A 191 -3.71 18.10 7.07
N PRO A 192 -3.99 19.41 7.21
CA PRO A 192 -4.82 20.12 6.25
C PRO A 192 -4.30 19.88 4.83
N ALA A 193 -5.20 19.61 3.89
CA ALA A 193 -4.81 19.21 2.52
C ALA A 193 -3.90 20.24 1.83
N ASN A 194 -4.09 21.53 2.12
CA ASN A 194 -3.26 22.61 1.60
C ASN A 194 -1.88 22.74 2.28
N GLU A 195 -1.62 22.02 3.36
CA GLU A 195 -0.35 22.03 4.08
C GLU A 195 0.47 20.75 3.85
N LEU A 196 -0.18 19.66 3.41
CA LEU A 196 0.42 18.34 3.30
C LEU A 196 1.64 18.35 2.38
N ASP A 197 1.54 18.95 1.21
CA ASP A 197 2.62 18.97 0.23
C ASP A 197 3.88 19.65 0.77
N ALA A 198 3.74 20.87 1.30
CA ALA A 198 4.84 21.62 1.89
C ALA A 198 5.45 20.89 3.10
N PHE A 199 4.64 20.20 3.90
CA PHE A 199 5.11 19.43 5.04
C PHE A 199 5.94 18.21 4.59
N VAL A 200 5.42 17.40 3.65
CA VAL A 200 6.12 16.21 3.16
C VAL A 200 7.41 16.59 2.46
N HIS A 201 7.37 17.60 1.59
CA HIS A 201 8.58 18.12 0.94
C HIS A 201 9.65 18.54 1.95
N ARG A 202 9.29 19.32 2.98
CA ARG A 202 10.21 19.77 4.03
C ARG A 202 10.81 18.59 4.81
N ILE A 203 10.01 17.60 5.23
CA ILE A 203 10.53 16.47 5.99
C ILE A 203 11.44 15.58 5.12
N ALA A 204 11.07 15.35 3.87
CA ALA A 204 11.85 14.56 2.91
C ALA A 204 13.21 15.21 2.63
N THR A 205 13.24 16.51 2.34
CA THR A 205 14.49 17.25 2.09
C THR A 205 15.35 17.36 3.34
N ASN A 206 14.78 17.55 4.53
CA ASN A 206 15.52 17.53 5.78
C ASN A 206 16.21 16.18 6.03
N ILE A 207 15.51 15.06 5.75
CA ILE A 207 16.10 13.71 5.88
C ILE A 207 17.18 13.49 4.81
N ALA A 208 16.93 13.91 3.57
CA ALA A 208 17.89 13.78 2.48
C ALA A 208 19.19 14.56 2.74
N ALA A 209 19.12 15.69 3.45
CA ALA A 209 20.26 16.52 3.81
C ALA A 209 21.08 16.00 5.01
N LEU A 210 20.64 14.94 5.69
CA LEU A 210 21.39 14.39 6.84
C LEU A 210 22.77 13.88 6.41
N PRO A 211 23.79 13.91 7.30
CA PRO A 211 25.09 13.32 7.03
C PRO A 211 24.99 11.85 6.62
N GLU A 212 25.94 11.40 5.80
CA GLU A 212 26.01 10.01 5.35
C GLU A 212 26.02 9.03 6.55
N GLY A 213 25.28 7.92 6.39
CA GLY A 213 25.18 6.86 7.39
C GLY A 213 24.13 7.08 8.49
N VAL A 214 23.68 8.33 8.74
CA VAL A 214 22.70 8.61 9.82
C VAL A 214 21.38 7.89 9.58
N THR A 215 20.83 8.00 8.37
CA THR A 215 19.57 7.37 8.00
C THR A 215 19.63 5.84 8.08
N ALA A 216 20.70 5.25 7.53
CA ALA A 216 20.89 3.79 7.55
C ALA A 216 21.06 3.26 8.98
N ALA A 217 21.82 3.98 9.83
CA ALA A 217 21.98 3.63 11.23
C ALA A 217 20.64 3.71 11.99
N ALA A 218 19.87 4.78 11.78
CA ALA A 218 18.57 4.95 12.41
C ALA A 218 17.59 3.83 12.00
N LYS A 219 17.46 3.55 10.70
CA LYS A 219 16.61 2.45 10.20
C LYS A 219 17.02 1.10 10.77
N LYS A 220 18.32 0.82 10.87
CA LYS A 220 18.82 -0.44 11.43
C LYS A 220 18.52 -0.60 12.92
N VAL A 221 18.57 0.47 13.69
CA VAL A 221 18.35 0.42 15.17
C VAL A 221 16.87 0.44 15.51
N ILE A 222 16.06 1.18 14.73
CA ILE A 222 14.59 1.25 14.89
C ILE A 222 13.90 0.15 14.07
N SER A 223 14.64 -0.85 13.62
CA SER A 223 14.14 -1.92 12.75
C SER A 223 12.83 -2.51 13.26
N PRO A 224 11.84 -2.71 12.39
CA PRO A 224 10.62 -3.41 12.76
C PRO A 224 10.92 -4.84 13.21
N ALA A 225 9.98 -5.45 13.92
CA ALA A 225 10.08 -6.86 14.29
C ALA A 225 10.13 -7.76 13.03
N ASP A 226 10.75 -8.91 13.14
CA ASP A 226 10.69 -9.95 12.09
C ASP A 226 9.25 -10.47 11.99
N LEU A 227 8.62 -10.23 10.85
CA LEU A 227 7.23 -10.61 10.56
C LEU A 227 7.11 -11.90 9.73
N SER A 228 8.22 -12.55 9.39
CA SER A 228 8.26 -13.70 8.46
C SER A 228 7.28 -14.80 8.82
N GLU A 229 7.25 -15.26 10.07
CA GLU A 229 6.28 -16.27 10.51
C GLU A 229 4.84 -15.77 10.45
N GLY A 230 4.64 -14.48 10.73
CA GLY A 230 3.35 -13.82 10.64
C GLY A 230 2.80 -13.82 9.21
N PHE A 231 3.64 -13.46 8.25
CA PHE A 231 3.28 -13.50 6.83
C PHE A 231 2.93 -14.91 6.35
N LEU A 232 3.65 -15.93 6.77
CA LEU A 232 3.31 -17.31 6.43
C LEU A 232 1.93 -17.72 6.97
N ARG A 233 1.62 -17.33 8.22
CA ARG A 233 0.29 -17.59 8.81
C ARG A 233 -0.80 -16.82 8.09
N GLU A 234 -0.57 -15.55 7.75
CA GLU A 234 -1.49 -14.71 6.99
C GLU A 234 -1.77 -15.32 5.62
N HIS A 235 -0.72 -15.64 4.85
CA HIS A 235 -0.86 -16.25 3.53
C HIS A 235 -1.66 -17.56 3.56
N LYS A 236 -1.36 -18.45 4.51
CA LYS A 236 -2.09 -19.70 4.67
C LYS A 236 -3.58 -19.48 4.97
N ALA A 237 -3.90 -18.53 5.84
CA ALA A 237 -5.27 -18.21 6.20
C ALA A 237 -6.00 -17.55 5.03
N TRP A 238 -5.38 -16.56 4.37
CA TRP A 238 -5.90 -15.91 3.18
C TRP A 238 -6.21 -16.93 2.08
N ALA A 239 -5.25 -17.79 1.72
CA ALA A 239 -5.41 -18.79 0.66
C ALA A 239 -6.57 -19.77 0.97
N GLY A 240 -6.70 -20.18 2.24
CA GLY A 240 -7.81 -21.03 2.66
C GLY A 240 -9.19 -20.38 2.58
N LEU A 241 -9.28 -19.08 2.75
CA LEU A 241 -10.50 -18.29 2.58
C LEU A 241 -10.78 -18.00 1.11
N PHE A 242 -9.76 -17.58 0.36
CA PHE A 242 -9.86 -17.24 -1.06
C PHE A 242 -10.32 -18.44 -1.91
N ALA A 243 -9.93 -19.68 -1.54
CA ALA A 243 -10.38 -20.89 -2.20
C ALA A 243 -11.88 -21.24 -1.97
N ARG A 244 -12.59 -20.48 -1.13
CA ARG A 244 -14.01 -20.75 -0.86
C ARG A 244 -14.91 -20.13 -1.94
N PRO A 245 -15.99 -20.81 -2.34
CA PRO A 245 -16.93 -20.25 -3.32
C PRO A 245 -17.54 -18.90 -2.93
N ALA A 246 -17.63 -18.60 -1.62
CA ALA A 246 -18.13 -17.32 -1.13
C ALA A 246 -17.22 -16.15 -1.54
N ALA A 247 -15.88 -16.31 -1.48
CA ALA A 247 -14.96 -15.28 -1.89
C ALA A 247 -15.09 -14.98 -3.38
N GLU A 248 -15.12 -16.02 -4.22
CA GLU A 248 -15.34 -15.86 -5.67
C GLU A 248 -16.63 -15.12 -5.97
N LYS A 249 -17.77 -15.54 -5.33
CA LYS A 249 -19.09 -14.90 -5.52
C LYS A 249 -19.02 -13.40 -5.18
N LEU A 250 -18.41 -13.05 -4.05
CA LEU A 250 -18.36 -11.66 -3.57
C LEU A 250 -17.43 -10.78 -4.43
N ILE A 251 -16.26 -11.28 -4.81
CA ILE A 251 -15.33 -10.57 -5.68
C ILE A 251 -15.95 -10.29 -7.05
N ARG A 252 -16.52 -11.32 -7.69
CA ARG A 252 -17.22 -11.16 -8.98
C ARG A 252 -18.45 -10.26 -8.87
N GLY A 253 -19.20 -10.37 -7.77
CA GLY A 253 -20.31 -9.49 -7.47
C GLY A 253 -19.87 -8.03 -7.35
N GLY A 254 -18.74 -7.76 -6.68
CA GLY A 254 -18.18 -6.44 -6.57
C GLY A 254 -17.83 -5.82 -7.93
N LEU A 255 -17.14 -6.58 -8.79
CA LEU A 255 -16.84 -6.15 -10.16
C LEU A 255 -18.10 -5.84 -10.97
N GLN A 256 -19.12 -6.72 -10.91
CA GLN A 256 -20.41 -6.52 -11.60
C GLN A 256 -21.17 -5.30 -11.08
N ALA A 257 -21.05 -5.00 -9.80
CA ALA A 257 -21.69 -3.84 -9.17
C ALA A 257 -20.92 -2.52 -9.39
N GLY A 258 -19.74 -2.55 -10.01
CA GLY A 258 -18.99 -1.36 -10.41
C GLY A 258 -17.71 -1.10 -9.64
N ALA A 259 -17.21 -2.03 -8.84
CA ALA A 259 -15.84 -1.93 -8.29
C ALA A 259 -14.83 -1.67 -9.42
N GLN A 260 -13.73 -1.00 -9.10
CA GLN A 260 -12.68 -0.55 -10.05
C GLN A 260 -13.15 0.52 -11.05
N THR A 261 -14.32 1.10 -10.84
CA THR A 261 -14.73 2.34 -11.54
C THR A 261 -14.70 3.52 -10.56
N LYS A 262 -14.48 4.74 -11.06
CA LYS A 262 -14.48 5.92 -10.19
C LYS A 262 -15.77 6.06 -9.36
N VAL A 263 -16.91 5.68 -9.91
CA VAL A 263 -18.21 5.75 -9.23
C VAL A 263 -18.34 4.67 -8.16
N GLY A 264 -18.03 3.42 -8.49
CA GLY A 264 -18.14 2.30 -7.55
C GLY A 264 -17.15 2.40 -6.39
N GLU A 265 -15.99 3.02 -6.63
CA GLU A 265 -14.97 3.22 -5.60
C GLU A 265 -15.29 4.37 -4.62
N GLN A 266 -16.27 5.23 -4.89
CA GLN A 266 -16.64 6.29 -3.93
C GLN A 266 -17.18 5.72 -2.61
N ASP A 267 -17.88 4.57 -2.67
CA ASP A 267 -18.48 3.91 -1.50
C ASP A 267 -18.39 2.38 -1.62
N LEU A 268 -17.16 1.90 -1.86
CA LEU A 268 -16.88 0.48 -2.09
C LEU A 268 -17.34 -0.39 -0.90
N GLU A 269 -17.14 0.10 0.31
CA GLU A 269 -17.51 -0.63 1.52
C GLU A 269 -19.03 -0.92 1.57
N GLN A 270 -19.86 0.07 1.23
CA GLN A 270 -21.32 -0.12 1.20
C GLN A 270 -21.71 -1.03 0.04
N LEU A 271 -21.12 -0.83 -1.14
CA LEU A 271 -21.35 -1.69 -2.31
C LEU A 271 -21.11 -3.17 -1.97
N LEU A 272 -20.00 -3.49 -1.31
CA LEU A 272 -19.66 -4.86 -0.92
C LEU A 272 -20.57 -5.41 0.20
N ARG A 273 -21.02 -4.56 1.15
CA ARG A 273 -21.97 -4.95 2.21
C ARG A 273 -23.33 -5.34 1.62
N ASP A 274 -23.81 -4.58 0.67
CA ASP A 274 -25.11 -4.86 0.01
C ASP A 274 -25.10 -6.22 -0.71
N LEU A 275 -23.97 -6.61 -1.29
CA LEU A 275 -23.77 -7.94 -1.89
C LEU A 275 -23.76 -9.07 -0.87
N SER A 276 -23.26 -8.81 0.34
CA SER A 276 -23.20 -9.81 1.41
C SER A 276 -24.57 -10.06 2.05
N ALA A 277 -25.49 -9.10 1.94
CA ALA A 277 -26.85 -9.18 2.47
C ALA A 277 -27.85 -9.85 1.50
N SER A 278 -27.45 -10.05 0.23
CA SER A 278 -28.23 -10.68 -0.84
C SER A 278 -27.83 -12.15 -1.04
#